data_69d39de74ab76e95c169a384adedda22
#
_entry.id   69d39de74ab76e95c169a384adedda22
#
_cell.length_a   1.000
_cell.length_b   1.000
_cell.length_c   1.000
_cell.angle_alpha   90.00
_cell.angle_beta   90.00
_cell.angle_gamma   90.00
#
_symmetry.space_group_name_H-M   'P 1'
#
loop_
_entity.id
_entity.type
_entity.pdbx_description
1 polymer ?
#
loop_
_entity_poly.entity_id
_entity_poly.type
_entity_poly.pdbx_seq_one_letter_code
_entity_poly.pdbx_strand_id
1 'polypeptide(L)'
;MRISNIETFVVDAGWRPWIFVKVDTDEGITGWGECSDGRQPLGVTGTIEDLKPILIGQDPCAFEMRFWDMLRLTRQSPSGIASKAMAGVELALLDIKAKSLNISVVELFGGPTREKVRVYWSHCGTSRARHSELLNTPPINSMSDITNLGKEVVSKGFTALKTNIILPGDPASVWMGGFGGGKGTTDQYITKNLLNHVETLIGTFRDAVGDEVDINLDLNFNFKTEACLRIAKVLEKFDLLWLEIDMYQPESIKQIKESTATRICTGENLFYMREYLPYFQMHSADMFMIDVPWNGFSQSKKVGDLAEVYQHNVAPHNYYSHLSSFISASLCAVLPNVRIMEIDIDDVPWKDQLAKNQPKIENGFMEVPTIPGWGTDIDEEVARAHPWDQTKLGYMNFSEKNL
;
A
#
# COMPACT_ATOMS: atom_id res chain seq x y z
N MET A 1 22.00 -24.47 -4.99
CA MET A 1 20.82 -23.77 -5.55
C MET A 1 21.26 -22.53 -6.30
N ARG A 2 20.78 -22.37 -7.54
CA ARG A 2 21.07 -21.22 -8.40
C ARG A 2 19.80 -20.73 -9.05
N ILE A 3 19.67 -19.42 -9.28
CA ILE A 3 18.57 -18.84 -10.03
C ILE A 3 18.62 -19.34 -11.47
N SER A 4 17.58 -20.03 -11.91
CA SER A 4 17.50 -20.58 -13.28
C SER A 4 16.64 -19.71 -14.19
N ASN A 5 15.60 -19.03 -13.65
CA ASN A 5 14.71 -18.17 -14.42
C ASN A 5 14.12 -17.05 -13.54
N ILE A 6 13.78 -15.92 -14.17
CA ILE A 6 13.01 -14.84 -13.56
C ILE A 6 11.92 -14.46 -14.56
N GLU A 7 10.66 -14.49 -14.15
CA GLU A 7 9.49 -14.15 -14.96
C GLU A 7 8.62 -13.11 -14.24
N THR A 8 8.03 -12.21 -15.01
CA THR A 8 7.09 -11.21 -14.48
C THR A 8 5.68 -11.45 -15.01
N PHE A 9 4.70 -11.29 -14.14
CA PHE A 9 3.29 -11.37 -14.47
C PHE A 9 2.66 -10.01 -14.20
N VAL A 10 2.09 -9.38 -15.24
CA VAL A 10 1.32 -8.15 -15.09
C VAL A 10 -0.15 -8.51 -15.19
N VAL A 11 -0.83 -8.50 -14.05
CA VAL A 11 -2.20 -9.01 -13.88
C VAL A 11 -3.17 -7.86 -13.79
N ASP A 12 -4.29 -7.93 -14.54
CA ASP A 12 -5.35 -6.92 -14.52
C ASP A 12 -6.17 -7.02 -13.22
N ALA A 13 -6.00 -6.06 -12.33
CA ALA A 13 -6.84 -5.89 -11.13
C ALA A 13 -7.94 -4.83 -11.36
N GLY A 14 -8.52 -4.78 -12.55
CA GLY A 14 -9.63 -3.91 -12.93
C GLY A 14 -9.19 -2.50 -13.29
N TRP A 15 -8.83 -1.69 -12.32
CA TRP A 15 -8.40 -0.28 -12.54
C TRP A 15 -6.89 -0.09 -12.39
N ARG A 16 -6.16 -1.13 -11.99
CA ARG A 16 -4.71 -1.11 -11.79
C ARG A 16 -4.08 -2.46 -12.15
N PRO A 17 -2.82 -2.50 -12.58
CA PRO A 17 -2.08 -3.74 -12.70
C PRO A 17 -1.49 -4.16 -11.36
N TRP A 18 -1.49 -5.46 -11.07
CA TRP A 18 -0.58 -6.08 -10.11
C TRP A 18 0.61 -6.67 -10.84
N ILE A 19 1.81 -6.53 -10.26
CA ILE A 19 3.06 -7.01 -10.85
C ILE A 19 3.69 -8.03 -9.92
N PHE A 20 3.71 -9.29 -10.35
CA PHE A 20 4.37 -10.38 -9.64
C PHE A 20 5.70 -10.72 -10.28
N VAL A 21 6.65 -11.11 -9.44
CA VAL A 21 7.96 -11.63 -9.85
C VAL A 21 8.06 -13.07 -9.38
N LYS A 22 8.23 -13.99 -10.32
CA LYS A 22 8.52 -15.40 -10.09
C LYS A 22 9.99 -15.64 -10.31
N VAL A 23 10.65 -16.27 -9.36
CA VAL A 23 12.04 -16.70 -9.48
C VAL A 23 12.10 -18.21 -9.30
N ASP A 24 12.58 -18.91 -10.33
CA ASP A 24 12.82 -20.35 -10.29
C ASP A 24 14.28 -20.68 -10.01
N THR A 25 14.52 -21.83 -9.39
CA THR A 25 15.86 -22.35 -9.10
C THR A 25 16.14 -23.68 -9.80
N ASP A 26 17.41 -24.02 -9.95
CA ASP A 26 17.87 -25.32 -10.49
C ASP A 26 17.56 -26.52 -9.56
N GLU A 27 17.12 -26.26 -8.32
CA GLU A 27 16.70 -27.28 -7.35
C GLU A 27 15.16 -27.41 -7.24
N GLY A 28 14.41 -26.71 -8.12
CA GLY A 28 12.95 -26.82 -8.21
C GLY A 28 12.18 -26.01 -7.14
N ILE A 29 12.86 -25.14 -6.38
CA ILE A 29 12.21 -24.21 -5.47
C ILE A 29 11.86 -22.94 -6.24
N THR A 30 10.61 -22.50 -6.13
CA THR A 30 10.10 -21.25 -6.72
C THR A 30 9.76 -20.25 -5.64
N GLY A 31 10.17 -19.01 -5.82
CA GLY A 31 9.78 -17.89 -4.96
C GLY A 31 8.96 -16.85 -5.69
N TRP A 32 8.09 -16.19 -4.93
CA TRP A 32 7.21 -15.13 -5.40
C TRP A 32 7.47 -13.83 -4.68
N GLY A 33 7.48 -12.72 -5.45
CA GLY A 33 7.49 -11.36 -4.94
C GLY A 33 6.42 -10.53 -5.63
N GLU A 34 6.05 -9.41 -5.04
CA GLU A 34 5.13 -8.45 -5.63
C GLU A 34 5.76 -7.05 -5.62
N CYS A 35 5.65 -6.33 -6.74
CA CYS A 35 6.13 -4.95 -6.88
C CYS A 35 5.12 -4.10 -7.67
N SER A 36 3.85 -4.25 -7.33
CA SER A 36 2.74 -3.63 -8.03
C SER A 36 2.88 -2.12 -8.11
N ASP A 37 2.77 -1.59 -9.34
CA ASP A 37 2.73 -0.16 -9.64
C ASP A 37 1.56 0.12 -10.57
N GLY A 38 0.58 0.85 -10.06
CA GLY A 38 -0.64 1.15 -10.79
C GLY A 38 -0.46 2.07 -12.01
N ARG A 39 0.73 2.63 -12.25
CA ARG A 39 0.95 3.67 -13.27
C ARG A 39 1.98 3.31 -14.33
N GLN A 40 3.04 2.60 -13.96
CA GLN A 40 4.21 2.38 -14.82
C GLN A 40 4.64 0.91 -14.86
N PRO A 41 3.73 -0.04 -15.14
CA PRO A 41 4.06 -1.46 -15.08
C PRO A 41 5.18 -1.84 -16.04
N LEU A 42 5.22 -1.26 -17.26
CA LEU A 42 6.27 -1.51 -18.24
C LEU A 42 7.65 -1.03 -17.78
N GLY A 43 7.71 0.09 -17.06
CA GLY A 43 8.96 0.58 -16.48
C GLY A 43 9.52 -0.39 -15.45
N VAL A 44 8.68 -0.91 -14.58
CA VAL A 44 9.07 -1.88 -13.54
C VAL A 44 9.50 -3.21 -14.17
N THR A 45 8.70 -3.80 -15.06
CA THR A 45 9.04 -5.07 -15.71
C THR A 45 10.25 -4.95 -16.62
N GLY A 46 10.39 -3.83 -17.37
CA GLY A 46 11.58 -3.56 -18.18
C GLY A 46 12.86 -3.48 -17.33
N THR A 47 12.78 -2.83 -16.16
CA THR A 47 13.92 -2.80 -15.23
C THR A 47 14.27 -4.19 -14.72
N ILE A 48 13.28 -5.05 -14.43
CA ILE A 48 13.53 -6.45 -14.03
C ILE A 48 14.24 -7.21 -15.15
N GLU A 49 13.84 -7.01 -16.42
CA GLU A 49 14.54 -7.63 -17.57
C GLU A 49 16.00 -7.20 -17.65
N ASP A 50 16.31 -5.91 -17.40
CA ASP A 50 17.69 -5.41 -17.37
C ASP A 50 18.50 -5.99 -16.19
N LEU A 51 17.84 -6.37 -15.08
CA LEU A 51 18.49 -6.99 -13.92
C LEU A 51 18.77 -8.50 -14.10
N LYS A 52 18.01 -9.22 -14.94
CA LYS A 52 18.14 -10.67 -15.12
C LYS A 52 19.57 -11.13 -15.41
N PRO A 53 20.33 -10.50 -16.33
CA PRO A 53 21.68 -11.00 -16.69
C PRO A 53 22.67 -11.08 -15.53
N ILE A 54 22.52 -10.24 -14.50
CA ILE A 54 23.40 -10.26 -13.32
C ILE A 54 22.90 -11.20 -12.22
N LEU A 55 21.67 -11.69 -12.32
CA LEU A 55 21.02 -12.53 -11.32
C LEU A 55 21.01 -14.02 -11.69
N ILE A 56 20.81 -14.35 -12.97
CA ILE A 56 20.78 -15.74 -13.43
C ILE A 56 22.10 -16.44 -13.10
N GLY A 57 22.01 -17.66 -12.57
CA GLY A 57 23.15 -18.45 -12.12
C GLY A 57 23.70 -18.07 -10.75
N GLN A 58 23.17 -17.01 -10.11
CA GLN A 58 23.59 -16.60 -8.77
C GLN A 58 22.85 -17.38 -7.68
N ASP A 59 23.40 -17.36 -6.47
CA ASP A 59 22.76 -17.93 -5.28
C ASP A 59 21.60 -17.03 -4.79
N PRO A 60 20.34 -17.52 -4.80
CA PRO A 60 19.20 -16.74 -4.32
C PRO A 60 19.20 -16.53 -2.79
N CYS A 61 19.82 -17.45 -2.03
CA CYS A 61 19.85 -17.33 -0.56
C CYS A 61 20.73 -16.17 -0.08
N ALA A 62 21.64 -15.69 -0.91
CA ALA A 62 22.45 -14.50 -0.64
C ALA A 62 21.73 -13.21 -1.06
N PHE A 63 20.46 -13.05 -0.64
CA PHE A 63 19.57 -11.97 -1.09
C PHE A 63 20.13 -10.56 -0.84
N GLU A 64 20.80 -10.30 0.28
CA GLU A 64 21.49 -9.01 0.52
C GLU A 64 22.58 -8.74 -0.52
N MET A 65 23.37 -9.75 -0.90
CA MET A 65 24.36 -9.60 -1.96
C MET A 65 23.68 -9.28 -3.30
N ARG A 66 22.58 -9.96 -3.62
CA ARG A 66 21.80 -9.70 -4.86
C ARG A 66 21.21 -8.30 -4.84
N PHE A 67 20.70 -7.83 -3.70
CA PHE A 67 20.26 -6.44 -3.56
C PHE A 67 21.38 -5.45 -3.91
N TRP A 68 22.59 -5.65 -3.40
CA TRP A 68 23.74 -4.78 -3.72
C TRP A 68 24.20 -4.89 -5.17
N ASP A 69 24.11 -6.06 -5.81
CA ASP A 69 24.39 -6.21 -7.23
C ASP A 69 23.40 -5.42 -8.08
N MET A 70 22.10 -5.51 -7.79
CA MET A 70 21.05 -4.73 -8.43
C MET A 70 21.24 -3.23 -8.20
N LEU A 71 21.51 -2.81 -6.96
CA LEU A 71 21.72 -1.41 -6.61
C LEU A 71 22.94 -0.81 -7.31
N ARG A 72 24.02 -1.58 -7.54
CA ARG A 72 25.16 -1.10 -8.32
C ARG A 72 24.79 -0.80 -9.76
N LEU A 73 23.96 -1.61 -10.39
CA LEU A 73 23.51 -1.41 -11.77
C LEU A 73 22.55 -0.20 -11.86
N THR A 74 21.70 0.01 -10.87
CA THR A 74 20.71 1.09 -10.84
C THR A 74 21.17 2.34 -10.09
N ARG A 75 22.47 2.45 -9.75
CA ARG A 75 23.00 3.45 -8.80
C ARG A 75 22.72 4.91 -9.18
N GLN A 76 22.53 5.21 -10.45
CA GLN A 76 22.22 6.56 -10.91
C GLN A 76 20.75 6.95 -10.72
N SER A 77 19.87 5.96 -10.51
CA SER A 77 18.44 6.15 -10.28
C SER A 77 17.90 5.07 -9.33
N PRO A 78 18.28 5.09 -8.04
CA PRO A 78 18.04 3.96 -7.12
C PRO A 78 16.64 3.94 -6.52
N SER A 79 15.84 4.99 -6.72
CA SER A 79 14.47 5.13 -6.18
C SER A 79 13.40 4.90 -7.25
N GLY A 80 12.14 4.91 -6.86
CA GLY A 80 11.00 4.84 -7.78
C GLY A 80 10.93 3.50 -8.50
N ILE A 81 10.88 3.51 -9.83
CA ILE A 81 10.75 2.31 -10.66
C ILE A 81 11.84 1.29 -10.37
N ALA A 82 13.09 1.74 -10.25
CA ALA A 82 14.22 0.84 -9.98
C ALA A 82 14.11 0.20 -8.59
N SER A 83 13.66 0.94 -7.57
CA SER A 83 13.41 0.38 -6.24
C SER A 83 12.34 -0.69 -6.28
N LYS A 84 11.21 -0.43 -6.94
CA LYS A 84 10.10 -1.39 -7.07
C LYS A 84 10.55 -2.68 -7.77
N ALA A 85 11.31 -2.55 -8.86
CA ALA A 85 11.87 -3.72 -9.56
C ALA A 85 12.81 -4.55 -8.68
N MET A 86 13.73 -3.89 -7.97
CA MET A 86 14.64 -4.57 -7.03
C MET A 86 13.88 -5.21 -5.86
N ALA A 87 12.84 -4.54 -5.36
CA ALA A 87 11.99 -5.05 -4.29
C ALA A 87 11.28 -6.34 -4.68
N GLY A 88 10.64 -6.37 -5.86
CA GLY A 88 9.96 -7.58 -6.34
C GLY A 88 10.89 -8.78 -6.45
N VAL A 89 12.11 -8.57 -6.95
CA VAL A 89 13.13 -9.63 -7.00
C VAL A 89 13.56 -10.05 -5.58
N GLU A 90 13.91 -9.10 -4.71
CA GLU A 90 14.34 -9.38 -3.33
C GLU A 90 13.28 -10.18 -2.56
N LEU A 91 12.01 -9.81 -2.69
CA LEU A 91 10.90 -10.52 -2.06
C LEU A 91 10.80 -11.98 -2.54
N ALA A 92 10.99 -12.23 -3.84
CA ALA A 92 11.02 -13.60 -4.36
C ALA A 92 12.24 -14.41 -3.85
N LEU A 93 13.40 -13.77 -3.69
CA LEU A 93 14.59 -14.42 -3.15
C LEU A 93 14.44 -14.78 -1.66
N LEU A 94 13.78 -13.92 -0.88
CA LEU A 94 13.44 -14.21 0.52
C LEU A 94 12.49 -15.38 0.64
N ASP A 95 11.48 -15.45 -0.23
CA ASP A 95 10.54 -16.56 -0.29
C ASP A 95 11.26 -17.90 -0.58
N ILE A 96 12.17 -17.91 -1.58
CA ILE A 96 13.03 -19.08 -1.88
C ILE A 96 13.82 -19.50 -0.65
N LYS A 97 14.52 -18.55 -0.01
CA LYS A 97 15.35 -18.86 1.16
C LYS A 97 14.54 -19.45 2.29
N ALA A 98 13.39 -18.86 2.61
CA ALA A 98 12.52 -19.35 3.67
C ALA A 98 11.97 -20.76 3.34
N LYS A 99 11.51 -20.99 2.11
CA LYS A 99 11.06 -22.30 1.63
C LYS A 99 12.17 -23.35 1.66
N SER A 100 13.40 -23.00 1.26
CA SER A 100 14.52 -23.93 1.29
C SER A 100 14.90 -24.40 2.69
N LEU A 101 14.61 -23.59 3.70
CA LEU A 101 14.81 -23.90 5.13
C LEU A 101 13.55 -24.48 5.78
N ASN A 102 12.44 -24.58 5.06
CA ASN A 102 11.12 -24.99 5.55
C ASN A 102 10.63 -24.15 6.75
N ILE A 103 10.86 -22.84 6.72
CA ILE A 103 10.41 -21.87 7.73
C ILE A 103 9.68 -20.70 7.06
N SER A 104 8.92 -19.93 7.84
CA SER A 104 8.35 -18.67 7.36
C SER A 104 9.41 -17.58 7.23
N VAL A 105 9.14 -16.54 6.41
CA VAL A 105 10.02 -15.36 6.36
C VAL A 105 10.10 -14.66 7.72
N VAL A 106 9.03 -14.70 8.51
CA VAL A 106 9.03 -14.15 9.89
C VAL A 106 10.11 -14.81 10.73
N GLU A 107 10.26 -16.15 10.64
CA GLU A 107 11.30 -16.89 11.38
C GLU A 107 12.72 -16.57 10.91
N LEU A 108 12.92 -16.24 9.61
CA LEU A 108 14.23 -15.76 9.12
C LEU A 108 14.70 -14.48 9.82
N PHE A 109 13.77 -13.67 10.31
CA PHE A 109 14.05 -12.37 10.96
C PHE A 109 13.88 -12.42 12.48
N GLY A 110 13.92 -13.60 13.08
CA GLY A 110 13.95 -13.79 14.53
C GLY A 110 12.62 -14.20 15.18
N GLY A 111 11.61 -14.44 14.38
CA GLY A 111 10.28 -14.84 14.84
C GLY A 111 9.35 -13.66 15.15
N PRO A 112 8.08 -13.92 15.45
CA PRO A 112 7.08 -12.87 15.56
C PRO A 112 7.14 -12.16 16.93
N THR A 113 7.03 -10.83 16.91
CA THR A 113 6.77 -9.99 18.10
C THR A 113 5.28 -9.96 18.47
N ARG A 114 4.40 -10.41 17.55
CA ARG A 114 2.94 -10.53 17.68
C ARG A 114 2.39 -11.63 16.80
N GLU A 115 1.32 -12.28 17.24
CA GLU A 115 0.66 -13.36 16.49
C GLU A 115 -0.41 -12.86 15.51
N LYS A 116 -0.92 -11.64 15.75
CA LYS A 116 -1.95 -10.99 14.92
C LYS A 116 -1.59 -9.53 14.68
N VAL A 117 -1.93 -9.03 13.51
CA VAL A 117 -1.73 -7.64 13.09
C VAL A 117 -3.08 -6.95 12.99
N ARG A 118 -3.27 -5.83 13.70
CA ARG A 118 -4.45 -4.99 13.51
C ARG A 118 -4.45 -4.44 12.09
N VAL A 119 -5.61 -4.49 11.42
CA VAL A 119 -5.76 -4.00 10.03
C VAL A 119 -6.92 -3.00 9.94
N TYR A 120 -6.82 -2.07 8.98
CA TYR A 120 -7.92 -1.18 8.64
C TYR A 120 -8.44 -1.45 7.22
N TRP A 121 -9.76 -1.25 7.03
CA TRP A 121 -10.39 -1.30 5.71
C TRP A 121 -9.94 -0.11 4.89
N SER A 122 -9.04 -0.32 3.94
CA SER A 122 -8.54 0.73 3.04
C SER A 122 -9.51 1.03 1.92
N HIS A 123 -9.36 2.22 1.30
CA HIS A 123 -10.22 2.70 0.22
C HIS A 123 -11.71 2.51 0.48
N CYS A 124 -12.11 2.57 1.79
CA CYS A 124 -13.47 2.36 2.24
C CYS A 124 -14.42 3.35 1.55
N GLY A 125 -15.25 2.83 0.64
CA GLY A 125 -16.11 3.59 -0.26
C GLY A 125 -15.44 4.17 -1.50
N THR A 126 -14.14 4.43 -1.49
CA THR A 126 -13.38 4.96 -2.63
C THR A 126 -13.45 4.02 -3.84
N SER A 127 -13.19 2.74 -3.62
CA SER A 127 -13.25 1.71 -4.66
C SER A 127 -14.68 1.54 -5.19
N ARG A 128 -15.68 1.57 -4.30
CA ARG A 128 -17.11 1.49 -4.68
C ARG A 128 -17.59 2.72 -5.47
N ALA A 129 -17.12 3.92 -5.11
CA ALA A 129 -17.45 5.15 -5.84
C ALA A 129 -16.93 5.13 -7.28
N ARG A 130 -15.83 4.40 -7.54
CA ARG A 130 -15.20 4.30 -8.86
C ARG A 130 -15.68 3.12 -9.69
N HIS A 131 -15.90 1.96 -9.04
CA HIS A 131 -15.98 0.66 -9.72
C HIS A 131 -17.02 -0.28 -9.11
N SER A 132 -18.16 0.24 -8.62
CA SER A 132 -19.20 -0.55 -7.94
C SER A 132 -19.66 -1.77 -8.74
N GLU A 133 -19.84 -1.63 -10.06
CA GLU A 133 -20.26 -2.73 -10.95
C GLU A 133 -19.19 -3.84 -11.01
N LEU A 134 -17.92 -3.48 -11.21
CA LEU A 134 -16.81 -4.44 -11.27
C LEU A 134 -16.65 -5.19 -9.95
N LEU A 135 -16.82 -4.50 -8.84
CA LEU A 135 -16.68 -5.02 -7.47
C LEU A 135 -17.94 -5.78 -7.01
N ASN A 136 -19.01 -5.73 -7.78
CA ASN A 136 -20.33 -6.24 -7.38
C ASN A 136 -20.78 -5.73 -6.00
N THR A 137 -20.61 -4.42 -5.78
CA THR A 137 -20.93 -3.72 -4.52
C THR A 137 -21.98 -2.64 -4.74
N PRO A 138 -22.73 -2.22 -3.69
CA PRO A 138 -23.63 -1.08 -3.80
C PRO A 138 -22.89 0.20 -4.22
N PRO A 139 -23.44 1.01 -5.14
CA PRO A 139 -22.84 2.30 -5.53
C PRO A 139 -22.97 3.32 -4.38
N ILE A 140 -22.18 4.39 -4.45
CA ILE A 140 -22.18 5.48 -3.46
C ILE A 140 -22.88 6.71 -4.06
N ASN A 141 -24.20 6.72 -4.07
CA ASN A 141 -24.99 7.77 -4.70
C ASN A 141 -25.29 8.95 -3.76
N SER A 142 -25.21 8.73 -2.45
CA SER A 142 -25.61 9.69 -1.43
C SER A 142 -24.82 9.53 -0.11
N MET A 143 -24.95 10.50 0.80
CA MET A 143 -24.42 10.38 2.17
C MET A 143 -25.08 9.24 2.97
N SER A 144 -26.31 8.84 2.62
CA SER A 144 -26.94 7.66 3.22
C SER A 144 -26.19 6.37 2.91
N ASP A 145 -25.58 6.28 1.70
CA ASP A 145 -24.76 5.11 1.32
C ASP A 145 -23.44 5.09 2.09
N ILE A 146 -22.88 6.26 2.40
CA ILE A 146 -21.73 6.38 3.32
C ILE A 146 -22.11 5.90 4.73
N THR A 147 -23.29 6.27 5.23
CA THR A 147 -23.81 5.77 6.52
C THR A 147 -23.95 4.25 6.51
N ASN A 148 -24.50 3.67 5.44
CA ASN A 148 -24.65 2.22 5.30
C ASN A 148 -23.29 1.52 5.27
N LEU A 149 -22.34 2.09 4.55
CA LEU A 149 -20.96 1.57 4.49
C LEU A 149 -20.27 1.61 5.87
N GLY A 150 -20.42 2.70 6.63
CA GLY A 150 -19.89 2.78 8.00
C GLY A 150 -20.47 1.67 8.91
N LYS A 151 -21.78 1.40 8.81
CA LYS A 151 -22.41 0.27 9.52
C LYS A 151 -21.88 -1.07 9.05
N GLU A 152 -21.57 -1.23 7.76
CA GLU A 152 -20.95 -2.45 7.23
C GLU A 152 -19.55 -2.67 7.81
N VAL A 153 -18.72 -1.62 7.94
CA VAL A 153 -17.39 -1.68 8.60
C VAL A 153 -17.52 -2.28 10.00
N VAL A 154 -18.47 -1.75 10.81
CA VAL A 154 -18.73 -2.26 12.17
C VAL A 154 -19.21 -3.71 12.14
N SER A 155 -20.16 -4.04 11.26
CA SER A 155 -20.74 -5.39 11.17
C SER A 155 -19.73 -6.46 10.75
N LYS A 156 -18.71 -6.09 9.97
CA LYS A 156 -17.58 -6.94 9.59
C LYS A 156 -16.48 -7.01 10.64
N GLY A 157 -16.64 -6.33 11.77
CA GLY A 157 -15.72 -6.36 12.90
C GLY A 157 -14.44 -5.53 12.68
N PHE A 158 -14.38 -4.64 11.69
CA PHE A 158 -13.25 -3.73 11.54
C PHE A 158 -13.28 -2.66 12.63
N THR A 159 -12.10 -2.40 13.18
CA THR A 159 -11.89 -1.37 14.22
C THR A 159 -11.26 -0.10 13.66
N ALA A 160 -10.99 -0.05 12.36
CA ALA A 160 -10.49 1.12 11.67
C ALA A 160 -10.83 1.08 10.18
N LEU A 161 -10.98 2.26 9.57
CA LEU A 161 -11.15 2.45 8.13
C LEU A 161 -10.29 3.61 7.62
N LYS A 162 -9.93 3.57 6.33
CA LYS A 162 -9.34 4.69 5.58
C LYS A 162 -10.19 5.00 4.35
N THR A 163 -10.48 6.27 4.11
CA THR A 163 -11.20 6.73 2.92
C THR A 163 -10.45 7.88 2.26
N ASN A 164 -10.81 8.19 1.00
CA ASN A 164 -10.42 9.43 0.32
C ASN A 164 -11.61 10.39 0.31
N ILE A 165 -11.48 11.53 -0.37
CA ILE A 165 -12.57 12.49 -0.52
C ILE A 165 -13.55 11.97 -1.58
N ILE A 166 -14.54 11.21 -1.14
CA ILE A 166 -15.62 10.68 -1.99
C ILE A 166 -16.63 11.79 -2.25
N LEU A 167 -17.05 11.92 -3.51
CA LEU A 167 -18.14 12.77 -3.96
C LEU A 167 -19.31 11.88 -4.36
N PRO A 168 -20.26 11.59 -3.45
CA PRO A 168 -21.42 10.77 -3.77
C PRO A 168 -22.25 11.38 -4.90
N GLY A 169 -22.83 10.52 -5.76
CA GLY A 169 -23.62 10.95 -6.90
C GLY A 169 -23.89 9.81 -7.89
N ASP A 170 -24.53 10.12 -8.99
CA ASP A 170 -24.76 9.20 -10.11
C ASP A 170 -24.23 9.82 -11.41
N PRO A 171 -22.99 9.49 -11.83
CA PRO A 171 -22.04 8.60 -11.15
C PRO A 171 -21.38 9.25 -9.93
N ALA A 172 -20.99 8.43 -8.96
CA ALA A 172 -20.11 8.85 -7.87
C ALA A 172 -18.68 9.09 -8.39
N SER A 173 -17.89 9.88 -7.67
CA SER A 173 -16.49 10.15 -7.99
C SER A 173 -15.64 10.33 -6.74
N VAL A 174 -14.32 10.44 -6.93
CA VAL A 174 -13.36 10.71 -5.85
C VAL A 174 -12.54 11.94 -6.25
N TRP A 175 -12.37 12.87 -5.32
CA TRP A 175 -11.57 14.06 -5.58
C TRP A 175 -10.10 13.71 -5.75
N MET A 176 -9.56 13.97 -6.95
CA MET A 176 -8.17 13.65 -7.33
C MET A 176 -7.49 14.82 -8.05
N GLY A 177 -7.76 16.04 -7.63
CA GLY A 177 -7.26 17.27 -8.27
C GLY A 177 -5.73 17.36 -8.41
N GLY A 178 -4.98 16.77 -7.45
CA GLY A 178 -3.52 16.75 -7.47
C GLY A 178 -2.89 15.72 -8.43
N PHE A 179 -3.68 14.78 -8.92
CA PHE A 179 -3.22 13.74 -9.87
C PHE A 179 -3.54 14.08 -11.34
N GLY A 180 -3.98 15.30 -11.64
CA GLY A 180 -4.17 15.76 -13.01
C GLY A 180 -5.36 15.15 -13.76
N GLY A 181 -6.26 14.51 -13.06
CA GLY A 181 -7.44 13.84 -13.64
C GLY A 181 -8.62 14.76 -13.95
N GLY A 182 -8.48 16.07 -13.84
CA GLY A 182 -9.54 17.00 -14.13
C GLY A 182 -8.99 18.30 -14.68
N LYS A 183 -9.87 19.14 -15.24
CA LYS A 183 -9.60 20.57 -15.43
C LYS A 183 -9.44 21.21 -14.04
N GLY A 184 -8.62 20.55 -13.22
CA GLY A 184 -8.30 20.94 -11.87
C GLY A 184 -7.25 22.02 -11.90
N THR A 185 -7.15 22.67 -10.82
CA THR A 185 -6.21 23.74 -10.57
C THR A 185 -4.86 23.12 -10.26
N THR A 186 -3.84 23.45 -11.02
CA THR A 186 -2.45 23.05 -10.73
C THR A 186 -1.94 23.66 -9.41
N ASP A 187 -2.69 24.60 -8.83
CA ASP A 187 -2.43 25.24 -7.54
C ASP A 187 -2.85 24.41 -6.32
N GLN A 188 -3.62 23.32 -6.53
CA GLN A 188 -3.97 22.36 -5.49
C GLN A 188 -4.55 22.99 -4.19
N TYR A 189 -5.40 24.02 -4.36
CA TYR A 189 -6.09 24.66 -3.23
C TYR A 189 -7.42 23.96 -2.88
N ILE A 190 -7.98 24.27 -1.73
CA ILE A 190 -9.30 23.79 -1.32
C ILE A 190 -10.34 24.90 -1.28
N THR A 191 -11.47 24.72 -1.98
CA THR A 191 -12.62 25.64 -1.91
C THR A 191 -13.36 25.48 -0.59
N LYS A 192 -14.16 26.50 -0.20
CA LYS A 192 -15.03 26.41 0.98
C LYS A 192 -16.03 25.26 0.85
N ASN A 193 -16.60 25.07 -0.33
CA ASN A 193 -17.58 24.00 -0.57
C ASN A 193 -16.95 22.61 -0.39
N LEU A 194 -15.76 22.40 -0.95
CA LEU A 194 -15.06 21.13 -0.78
C LEU A 194 -14.64 20.90 0.67
N LEU A 195 -14.19 21.94 1.38
CA LEU A 195 -13.85 21.83 2.79
C LEU A 195 -15.07 21.43 3.65
N ASN A 196 -16.23 22.06 3.42
CA ASN A 196 -17.47 21.70 4.08
C ASN A 196 -17.91 20.27 3.73
N HIS A 197 -17.70 19.86 2.47
CA HIS A 197 -17.99 18.49 2.05
C HIS A 197 -17.10 17.46 2.78
N VAL A 198 -15.79 17.71 2.89
CA VAL A 198 -14.86 16.86 3.65
C VAL A 198 -15.30 16.71 5.09
N GLU A 199 -15.67 17.82 5.74
CA GLU A 199 -16.22 17.82 7.11
C GLU A 199 -17.47 16.97 7.22
N THR A 200 -18.42 17.12 6.27
CA THR A 200 -19.67 16.35 6.23
C THR A 200 -19.40 14.87 6.00
N LEU A 201 -18.50 14.51 5.07
CA LEU A 201 -18.14 13.13 4.76
C LEU A 201 -17.60 12.41 6.00
N ILE A 202 -16.61 13.01 6.66
CA ILE A 202 -15.98 12.42 7.85
C ILE A 202 -16.97 12.38 9.02
N GLY A 203 -17.80 13.42 9.21
CA GLY A 203 -18.87 13.41 10.19
C GLY A 203 -19.86 12.28 9.96
N THR A 204 -20.25 12.03 8.70
CA THR A 204 -21.16 10.92 8.34
C THR A 204 -20.56 9.56 8.66
N PHE A 205 -19.27 9.35 8.38
CA PHE A 205 -18.58 8.11 8.80
C PHE A 205 -18.55 8.01 10.34
N ARG A 206 -18.16 9.07 11.06
CA ARG A 206 -18.06 9.08 12.52
C ARG A 206 -19.41 8.74 13.17
N ASP A 207 -20.50 9.36 12.71
CA ASP A 207 -21.85 9.07 13.19
C ASP A 207 -22.27 7.62 12.92
N ALA A 208 -21.81 7.04 11.82
CA ALA A 208 -22.16 5.67 11.43
C ALA A 208 -21.35 4.59 12.16
N VAL A 209 -20.05 4.84 12.43
CA VAL A 209 -19.16 3.85 13.03
C VAL A 209 -19.05 3.99 14.55
N GLY A 210 -19.44 5.12 15.14
CA GLY A 210 -19.26 5.41 16.56
C GLY A 210 -17.83 5.74 16.94
N ASP A 211 -17.56 5.90 18.24
CA ASP A 211 -16.26 6.36 18.74
C ASP A 211 -15.20 5.26 18.82
N GLU A 212 -15.60 3.99 18.83
CA GLU A 212 -14.68 2.84 18.98
C GLU A 212 -13.96 2.45 17.68
N VAL A 213 -14.38 2.98 16.53
CA VAL A 213 -13.76 2.72 15.23
C VAL A 213 -12.91 3.90 14.82
N ASP A 214 -11.61 3.66 14.61
CA ASP A 214 -10.70 4.67 14.10
C ASP A 214 -11.02 5.04 12.63
N ILE A 215 -10.89 6.32 12.30
CA ILE A 215 -11.07 6.84 10.93
C ILE A 215 -9.77 7.47 10.47
N ASN A 216 -9.35 7.13 9.24
CA ASN A 216 -8.27 7.77 8.52
C ASN A 216 -8.81 8.45 7.26
N LEU A 217 -8.31 9.63 6.95
CA LEU A 217 -8.55 10.29 5.67
C LEU A 217 -7.23 10.42 4.92
N ASP A 218 -7.20 9.91 3.69
CA ASP A 218 -6.06 10.02 2.82
C ASP A 218 -6.29 11.15 1.80
N LEU A 219 -5.41 12.15 1.86
CA LEU A 219 -5.42 13.28 0.94
C LEU A 219 -4.55 13.06 -0.30
N ASN A 220 -3.71 12.03 -0.30
CA ASN A 220 -2.70 11.80 -1.35
C ASN A 220 -1.90 13.09 -1.64
N PHE A 221 -1.47 13.31 -2.91
CA PHE A 221 -0.85 14.56 -3.39
C PHE A 221 -1.85 15.63 -3.82
N ASN A 222 -3.11 15.61 -3.33
CA ASN A 222 -4.17 16.46 -3.86
C ASN A 222 -4.07 17.93 -3.45
N PHE A 223 -3.35 18.24 -2.38
CA PHE A 223 -3.33 19.57 -1.80
C PHE A 223 -1.94 20.05 -1.43
N LYS A 224 -1.74 21.38 -1.41
CA LYS A 224 -0.55 22.02 -0.86
C LYS A 224 -0.73 22.30 0.64
N THR A 225 0.35 22.71 1.29
CA THR A 225 0.47 22.91 2.75
C THR A 225 -0.70 23.71 3.34
N GLU A 226 -1.09 24.84 2.70
CA GLU A 226 -2.19 25.68 3.19
C GLU A 226 -3.52 24.94 3.22
N ALA A 227 -3.85 24.23 2.15
CA ALA A 227 -5.10 23.49 2.04
C ALA A 227 -5.12 22.28 3.01
N CYS A 228 -4.03 21.54 3.12
CA CYS A 228 -3.89 20.45 4.10
C CYS A 228 -4.08 20.96 5.53
N LEU A 229 -3.51 22.11 5.87
CA LEU A 229 -3.69 22.71 7.20
C LEU A 229 -5.14 23.08 7.49
N ARG A 230 -5.85 23.64 6.51
CA ARG A 230 -7.28 23.95 6.66
C ARG A 230 -8.13 22.69 6.86
N ILE A 231 -7.83 21.62 6.11
CA ILE A 231 -8.50 20.33 6.27
C ILE A 231 -8.20 19.77 7.65
N ALA A 232 -6.93 19.72 8.05
CA ALA A 232 -6.53 19.18 9.35
C ALA A 232 -7.27 19.87 10.51
N LYS A 233 -7.37 21.21 10.47
CA LYS A 233 -8.07 21.99 11.52
C LYS A 233 -9.57 21.72 11.58
N VAL A 234 -10.25 21.59 10.44
CA VAL A 234 -11.71 21.34 10.45
C VAL A 234 -12.04 19.94 10.93
N LEU A 235 -11.10 19.01 10.82
CA LEU A 235 -11.24 17.61 11.22
C LEU A 235 -10.83 17.31 12.67
N GLU A 236 -10.23 18.26 13.40
CA GLU A 236 -9.79 18.05 14.81
C GLU A 236 -10.90 17.47 15.70
N LYS A 237 -12.13 17.90 15.52
CA LYS A 237 -13.29 17.46 16.33
C LYS A 237 -13.69 16.00 16.13
N PHE A 238 -13.18 15.32 15.08
CA PHE A 238 -13.52 13.92 14.79
C PHE A 238 -12.50 12.92 15.32
N ASP A 239 -11.43 13.37 15.95
CA ASP A 239 -10.34 12.56 16.52
C ASP A 239 -9.89 11.43 15.58
N LEU A 240 -9.40 11.81 14.41
CA LEU A 240 -8.91 10.85 13.42
C LEU A 240 -7.70 10.07 13.97
N LEU A 241 -7.56 8.80 13.62
CA LEU A 241 -6.31 8.07 13.86
C LEU A 241 -5.14 8.76 13.16
N TRP A 242 -5.36 9.22 11.91
CA TRP A 242 -4.50 10.19 11.21
C TRP A 242 -5.18 10.82 9.99
N LEU A 243 -4.65 11.96 9.59
CA LEU A 243 -4.79 12.54 8.26
C LEU A 243 -3.52 12.19 7.48
N GLU A 244 -3.65 11.47 6.39
CA GLU A 244 -2.55 11.04 5.52
C GLU A 244 -2.28 12.11 4.47
N ILE A 245 -1.01 12.51 4.36
CA ILE A 245 -0.59 13.61 3.48
C ILE A 245 0.72 13.23 2.79
N ASP A 246 0.71 13.22 1.47
CA ASP A 246 1.89 13.00 0.66
C ASP A 246 2.52 14.32 0.24
N MET A 247 3.72 14.55 0.75
CA MET A 247 4.57 15.68 0.37
C MET A 247 6.04 15.29 0.48
N TYR A 248 6.85 15.74 -0.48
CA TYR A 248 8.30 15.47 -0.47
C TYR A 248 9.10 16.45 0.40
N GLN A 249 8.45 17.40 1.06
CA GLN A 249 9.10 18.39 1.93
C GLN A 249 8.74 18.12 3.39
N PRO A 250 9.66 17.56 4.19
CA PRO A 250 9.39 17.25 5.59
C PRO A 250 9.06 18.49 6.44
N GLU A 251 9.58 19.66 6.06
CA GLU A 251 9.29 20.95 6.72
C GLU A 251 7.80 21.31 6.56
N SER A 252 7.22 21.09 5.41
CA SER A 252 5.80 21.36 5.14
C SER A 252 4.89 20.45 5.95
N ILE A 253 5.22 19.16 6.04
CA ILE A 253 4.49 18.20 6.88
C ILE A 253 4.60 18.61 8.35
N LYS A 254 5.80 18.97 8.82
CA LYS A 254 6.04 19.46 10.18
C LYS A 254 5.21 20.69 10.49
N GLN A 255 5.15 21.67 9.59
CA GLN A 255 4.34 22.89 9.76
C GLN A 255 2.86 22.54 9.94
N ILE A 256 2.33 21.57 9.19
CA ILE A 256 0.94 21.11 9.33
C ILE A 256 0.76 20.48 10.71
N LYS A 257 1.60 19.49 11.05
CA LYS A 257 1.55 18.78 12.34
C LYS A 257 1.58 19.72 13.53
N GLU A 258 2.48 20.69 13.55
CA GLU A 258 2.62 21.64 14.67
C GLU A 258 1.47 22.66 14.77
N SER A 259 0.63 22.74 13.74
CA SER A 259 -0.47 23.71 13.66
C SER A 259 -1.86 23.11 13.92
N THR A 260 -1.95 21.81 14.22
CA THR A 260 -3.24 21.11 14.45
C THR A 260 -3.10 20.04 15.52
N ALA A 261 -4.22 19.67 16.16
CA ALA A 261 -4.32 18.49 17.01
C ALA A 261 -4.59 17.19 16.23
N THR A 262 -4.96 17.26 14.95
CA THR A 262 -5.13 16.09 14.10
C THR A 262 -3.77 15.42 13.86
N ARG A 263 -3.66 14.12 14.15
CA ARG A 263 -2.44 13.35 13.91
C ARG A 263 -2.14 13.25 12.42
N ILE A 264 -0.89 13.35 12.04
CA ILE A 264 -0.45 13.34 10.64
C ILE A 264 0.31 12.05 10.34
N CYS A 265 -0.02 11.43 9.22
CA CYS A 265 0.70 10.30 8.63
C CYS A 265 1.26 10.66 7.25
N THR A 266 2.42 10.11 6.90
CA THR A 266 3.06 10.29 5.60
C THR A 266 4.03 9.14 5.31
N GLY A 267 4.58 9.07 4.11
CA GLY A 267 5.77 8.27 3.82
C GLY A 267 5.58 7.11 2.85
N GLU A 268 4.37 6.80 2.36
CA GLU A 268 4.16 5.69 1.41
C GLU A 268 5.03 5.80 0.14
N ASN A 269 5.34 7.03 -0.28
CA ASN A 269 6.11 7.33 -1.48
C ASN A 269 7.62 7.52 -1.23
N LEU A 270 8.11 7.21 -0.03
CA LEU A 270 9.53 7.32 0.33
C LEU A 270 10.26 5.99 0.12
N PHE A 271 11.52 6.07 -0.29
CA PHE A 271 12.35 4.92 -0.58
C PHE A 271 13.58 4.89 0.31
N TYR A 272 13.79 3.72 0.95
CA TYR A 272 14.96 3.43 1.77
C TYR A 272 15.18 4.42 2.94
N MET A 273 15.99 4.04 3.89
CA MET A 273 16.32 4.87 5.07
C MET A 273 16.73 6.31 4.71
N ARG A 274 17.39 6.50 3.56
CA ARG A 274 17.91 7.82 3.15
C ARG A 274 16.80 8.84 2.93
N GLU A 275 15.66 8.43 2.36
CA GLU A 275 14.54 9.34 2.11
C GLU A 275 13.69 9.55 3.37
N TYR A 276 13.57 8.54 4.24
CA TYR A 276 12.86 8.66 5.52
C TYR A 276 13.63 9.49 6.57
N LEU A 277 14.96 9.43 6.56
CA LEU A 277 15.80 10.04 7.60
C LEU A 277 15.50 11.52 7.87
N PRO A 278 15.36 12.41 6.85
CA PRO A 278 15.02 13.82 7.09
C PRO A 278 13.67 13.98 7.82
N TYR A 279 12.69 13.16 7.51
CA TYR A 279 11.37 13.19 8.15
C TYR A 279 11.45 12.75 9.62
N PHE A 280 12.22 11.71 9.92
CA PHE A 280 12.43 11.24 11.30
C PHE A 280 13.20 12.26 12.13
N GLN A 281 14.29 12.82 11.59
CA GLN A 281 15.09 13.85 12.28
C GLN A 281 14.29 15.09 12.63
N MET A 282 13.34 15.46 11.78
CA MET A 282 12.45 16.60 12.00
C MET A 282 11.25 16.29 12.87
N HIS A 283 10.95 15.01 13.14
CA HIS A 283 9.69 14.56 13.74
C HIS A 283 8.49 15.13 12.97
N SER A 284 8.56 15.07 11.64
CA SER A 284 7.63 15.78 10.75
C SER A 284 6.21 15.24 10.77
N ALA A 285 6.02 13.96 11.08
CA ALA A 285 4.71 13.31 11.21
C ALA A 285 4.61 12.55 12.54
N ASP A 286 3.40 12.09 12.86
CA ASP A 286 3.11 11.26 14.04
C ASP A 286 3.22 9.77 13.72
N MET A 287 2.99 9.41 12.45
CA MET A 287 3.02 8.06 11.93
C MET A 287 3.71 8.04 10.57
N PHE A 288 4.40 6.94 10.25
CA PHE A 288 5.05 6.79 8.96
C PHE A 288 4.62 5.51 8.28
N MET A 289 4.22 5.64 7.01
CA MET A 289 3.92 4.49 6.17
C MET A 289 5.18 3.95 5.52
N ILE A 290 5.21 2.64 5.31
CA ILE A 290 6.27 1.94 4.59
C ILE A 290 5.60 1.05 3.55
N ASP A 291 5.88 1.27 2.28
CA ASP A 291 5.43 0.38 1.22
C ASP A 291 6.44 -0.75 1.02
N VAL A 292 6.08 -1.97 1.44
CA VAL A 292 6.98 -3.13 1.40
C VAL A 292 7.23 -3.62 -0.03
N PRO A 293 6.21 -3.76 -0.90
CA PRO A 293 6.39 -4.05 -2.32
C PRO A 293 7.30 -3.07 -3.07
N TRP A 294 7.40 -1.83 -2.62
CA TRP A 294 8.21 -0.80 -3.27
C TRP A 294 9.63 -0.69 -2.73
N ASN A 295 9.81 -1.02 -1.45
CA ASN A 295 11.10 -0.93 -0.77
C ASN A 295 11.85 -2.27 -0.68
N GLY A 296 11.13 -3.40 -0.79
CA GLY A 296 11.63 -4.70 -0.39
C GLY A 296 11.57 -4.90 1.12
N PHE A 297 11.58 -6.15 1.58
CA PHE A 297 11.40 -6.49 2.99
C PHE A 297 12.59 -6.05 3.85
N SER A 298 13.82 -6.36 3.40
CA SER A 298 15.03 -6.03 4.18
C SER A 298 15.20 -4.52 4.37
N GLN A 299 14.91 -3.73 3.34
CA GLN A 299 15.01 -2.28 3.41
C GLN A 299 13.87 -1.70 4.25
N SER A 300 12.65 -2.22 4.11
CA SER A 300 11.50 -1.85 4.95
C SER A 300 11.75 -2.13 6.43
N LYS A 301 12.38 -3.28 6.76
CA LYS A 301 12.81 -3.61 8.12
C LYS A 301 13.80 -2.58 8.66
N LYS A 302 14.81 -2.19 7.86
CA LYS A 302 15.79 -1.16 8.24
C LYS A 302 15.14 0.21 8.47
N VAL A 303 14.13 0.57 7.67
CA VAL A 303 13.34 1.80 7.90
C VAL A 303 12.55 1.72 9.20
N GLY A 304 11.89 0.58 9.47
CA GLY A 304 11.15 0.37 10.72
C GLY A 304 12.05 0.42 11.97
N ASP A 305 13.25 -0.19 11.90
CA ASP A 305 14.26 -0.13 12.98
C ASP A 305 14.76 1.30 13.19
N LEU A 306 14.97 2.05 12.11
CA LEU A 306 15.36 3.46 12.20
C LEU A 306 14.24 4.32 12.81
N ALA A 307 12.99 4.07 12.43
CA ALA A 307 11.82 4.74 13.02
C ALA A 307 11.75 4.51 14.54
N GLU A 308 12.03 3.29 15.02
CA GLU A 308 12.09 2.96 16.44
C GLU A 308 13.14 3.81 17.19
N VAL A 309 14.33 4.00 16.60
CA VAL A 309 15.38 4.86 17.18
C VAL A 309 14.89 6.30 17.38
N TYR A 310 14.05 6.79 16.47
CA TYR A 310 13.45 8.13 16.54
C TYR A 310 12.10 8.17 17.28
N GLN A 311 11.69 7.07 17.93
CA GLN A 311 10.44 6.95 18.69
C GLN A 311 9.20 7.14 17.82
N HIS A 312 9.23 6.64 16.56
CA HIS A 312 8.10 6.68 15.67
C HIS A 312 7.47 5.30 15.49
N ASN A 313 6.14 5.27 15.46
CA ASN A 313 5.40 4.11 14.99
C ASN A 313 5.31 4.12 13.46
N VAL A 314 5.20 2.91 12.90
CA VAL A 314 5.01 2.69 11.47
C VAL A 314 3.68 1.99 11.18
N ALA A 315 3.18 2.22 9.97
CA ALA A 315 1.97 1.59 9.44
C ALA A 315 2.26 1.18 7.98
N PRO A 316 2.41 -0.11 7.65
CA PRO A 316 2.65 -0.51 6.27
C PRO A 316 1.51 -0.13 5.34
N HIS A 317 1.87 0.53 4.21
CA HIS A 317 1.01 0.79 3.08
C HIS A 317 0.82 -0.49 2.27
N ASN A 318 -0.43 -0.91 2.01
CA ASN A 318 -0.72 -2.18 1.36
C ASN A 318 -2.13 -2.21 0.72
N TYR A 319 -2.25 -1.75 -0.53
CA TYR A 319 -3.49 -1.78 -1.30
C TYR A 319 -3.40 -2.72 -2.54
N TYR A 320 -2.73 -3.83 -2.38
CA TYR A 320 -2.35 -4.74 -3.45
C TYR A 320 -3.01 -6.12 -3.33
N SER A 321 -2.34 -7.16 -3.84
CA SER A 321 -2.84 -8.54 -3.79
C SER A 321 -2.75 -9.15 -2.38
N HIS A 322 -3.25 -10.38 -2.25
CA HIS A 322 -3.06 -11.15 -1.03
C HIS A 322 -1.60 -11.48 -0.73
N LEU A 323 -0.76 -11.67 -1.76
CA LEU A 323 0.67 -11.90 -1.55
C LEU A 323 1.32 -10.71 -0.82
N SER A 324 1.03 -9.49 -1.27
CA SER A 324 1.51 -8.29 -0.59
C SER A 324 0.98 -8.19 0.85
N SER A 325 -0.27 -8.62 1.09
CA SER A 325 -0.83 -8.63 2.45
C SER A 325 -0.07 -9.58 3.38
N PHE A 326 0.33 -10.76 2.91
CA PHE A 326 1.18 -11.67 3.66
C PHE A 326 2.59 -11.12 3.87
N ILE A 327 3.18 -10.49 2.85
CA ILE A 327 4.50 -9.84 2.93
C ILE A 327 4.47 -8.71 3.97
N SER A 328 3.46 -7.83 3.90
CA SER A 328 3.32 -6.69 4.81
C SER A 328 3.00 -7.14 6.25
N ALA A 329 2.17 -8.17 6.43
CA ALA A 329 1.92 -8.77 7.73
C ALA A 329 3.18 -9.41 8.34
N SER A 330 4.04 -10.01 7.50
CA SER A 330 5.34 -10.53 7.94
C SER A 330 6.26 -9.40 8.44
N LEU A 331 6.28 -8.24 7.78
CA LEU A 331 7.00 -7.07 8.28
C LEU A 331 6.44 -6.59 9.62
N CYS A 332 5.10 -6.50 9.73
CA CYS A 332 4.44 -6.13 10.98
C CYS A 332 4.79 -7.07 12.13
N ALA A 333 4.97 -8.35 11.84
CA ALA A 333 5.30 -9.36 12.84
C ALA A 333 6.72 -9.22 13.41
N VAL A 334 7.67 -8.71 12.62
CA VAL A 334 9.08 -8.60 13.03
C VAL A 334 9.51 -7.20 13.47
N LEU A 335 8.58 -6.24 13.47
CA LEU A 335 8.81 -4.87 13.95
C LEU A 335 8.04 -4.62 15.26
N PRO A 336 8.68 -4.07 16.33
CA PRO A 336 7.98 -3.79 17.58
C PRO A 336 7.03 -2.59 17.50
N ASN A 337 7.36 -1.61 16.68
CA ASN A 337 6.73 -0.28 16.58
C ASN A 337 5.63 -0.17 15.49
N VAL A 338 4.94 -1.26 15.17
CA VAL A 338 3.81 -1.23 14.23
C VAL A 338 2.53 -0.81 14.93
N ARG A 339 1.83 0.17 14.37
CA ARG A 339 0.52 0.64 14.87
C ARG A 339 -0.64 -0.14 14.29
N ILE A 340 -0.70 -0.27 12.97
CA ILE A 340 -1.77 -0.90 12.21
C ILE A 340 -1.32 -1.11 10.76
N MET A 341 -1.90 -2.05 10.03
CA MET A 341 -1.58 -2.32 8.62
C MET A 341 -2.78 -2.05 7.72
N GLU A 342 -2.50 -1.56 6.54
CA GLU A 342 -3.48 -1.38 5.47
C GLU A 342 -3.91 -2.71 4.85
N ILE A 343 -5.20 -2.82 4.47
CA ILE A 343 -5.70 -3.92 3.65
C ILE A 343 -6.92 -3.49 2.82
N ASP A 344 -6.90 -3.77 1.52
CA ASP A 344 -8.05 -3.56 0.63
C ASP A 344 -9.05 -4.73 0.77
N ILE A 345 -10.30 -4.38 1.06
CA ILE A 345 -11.40 -5.34 1.20
C ILE A 345 -12.25 -5.38 -0.08
N ASP A 346 -12.57 -4.21 -0.64
CA ASP A 346 -13.30 -4.12 -1.91
C ASP A 346 -12.31 -4.22 -3.07
N ASP A 347 -12.29 -5.35 -3.75
CA ASP A 347 -11.36 -5.61 -4.85
C ASP A 347 -12.03 -6.49 -5.93
N VAL A 348 -11.28 -6.82 -6.99
CA VAL A 348 -11.78 -7.66 -8.08
C VAL A 348 -12.28 -9.02 -7.57
N PRO A 349 -13.41 -9.53 -8.10
CA PRO A 349 -14.08 -10.75 -7.57
C PRO A 349 -13.21 -12.01 -7.60
N TRP A 350 -12.16 -12.05 -8.41
CA TRP A 350 -11.26 -13.18 -8.56
C TRP A 350 -9.95 -13.05 -7.73
N LYS A 351 -9.82 -12.00 -6.91
CA LYS A 351 -8.63 -11.79 -6.06
C LYS A 351 -8.28 -13.01 -5.22
N ASP A 352 -9.28 -13.68 -4.64
CA ASP A 352 -9.09 -14.85 -3.80
C ASP A 352 -8.55 -16.07 -4.57
N GLN A 353 -8.86 -16.17 -5.87
CA GLN A 353 -8.39 -17.27 -6.70
C GLN A 353 -6.92 -17.11 -7.10
N LEU A 354 -6.39 -15.88 -7.08
CA LEU A 354 -5.02 -15.58 -7.49
C LEU A 354 -3.96 -16.05 -6.48
N ALA A 355 -4.31 -16.15 -5.21
CA ALA A 355 -3.42 -16.59 -4.14
C ALA A 355 -3.86 -17.96 -3.60
N LYS A 356 -2.92 -18.89 -3.41
CA LYS A 356 -3.22 -20.24 -2.89
C LYS A 356 -3.80 -20.22 -1.48
N ASN A 357 -3.36 -19.29 -0.66
CA ASN A 357 -3.94 -19.02 0.67
C ASN A 357 -4.38 -17.57 0.74
N GLN A 358 -5.50 -17.30 1.41
CA GLN A 358 -6.03 -15.95 1.63
C GLN A 358 -5.76 -15.49 3.07
N PRO A 359 -5.62 -14.16 3.30
CA PRO A 359 -5.52 -13.60 4.64
C PRO A 359 -6.76 -13.93 5.48
N LYS A 360 -6.55 -14.45 6.68
CA LYS A 360 -7.63 -14.64 7.66
C LYS A 360 -7.74 -13.38 8.52
N ILE A 361 -8.88 -12.71 8.40
CA ILE A 361 -9.16 -11.47 9.14
C ILE A 361 -10.36 -11.70 10.04
N GLU A 362 -10.16 -11.54 11.34
CA GLU A 362 -11.21 -11.65 12.36
C GLU A 362 -11.13 -10.47 13.32
N ASN A 363 -12.26 -9.81 13.55
CA ASN A 363 -12.39 -8.67 14.46
C ASN A 363 -11.33 -7.58 14.22
N GLY A 364 -11.05 -7.27 12.94
CA GLY A 364 -10.07 -6.25 12.54
C GLY A 364 -8.60 -6.66 12.72
N PHE A 365 -8.33 -7.97 12.88
CA PHE A 365 -6.98 -8.51 12.99
C PHE A 365 -6.72 -9.60 11.95
N MET A 366 -5.57 -9.52 11.29
CA MET A 366 -5.05 -10.54 10.38
C MET A 366 -4.06 -11.45 11.11
N GLU A 367 -4.15 -12.76 10.93
CA GLU A 367 -3.18 -13.73 11.46
C GLU A 367 -1.82 -13.56 10.76
N VAL A 368 -0.73 -13.67 11.53
CA VAL A 368 0.64 -13.66 11.00
C VAL A 368 0.91 -14.97 10.27
N PRO A 369 1.53 -14.94 9.07
CA PRO A 369 1.85 -16.15 8.31
C PRO A 369 2.84 -17.06 9.06
N THR A 370 2.53 -18.36 9.16
CA THR A 370 3.38 -19.39 9.79
C THR A 370 3.82 -20.48 8.82
N ILE A 371 3.28 -20.50 7.60
CA ILE A 371 3.64 -21.46 6.55
C ILE A 371 4.98 -21.03 5.91
N PRO A 372 5.83 -21.97 5.46
CA PRO A 372 7.10 -21.65 4.81
C PRO A 372 7.00 -20.63 3.69
N GLY A 373 8.00 -19.78 3.56
CA GLY A 373 7.98 -18.63 2.64
C GLY A 373 7.10 -17.50 3.17
N TRP A 374 6.34 -16.87 2.29
CA TRP A 374 5.35 -15.85 2.63
C TRP A 374 4.05 -16.42 3.20
N GLY A 375 3.84 -17.74 3.14
CA GLY A 375 2.60 -18.38 3.54
C GLY A 375 1.57 -18.53 2.41
N THR A 376 1.88 -18.06 1.23
CA THR A 376 1.07 -18.23 0.00
C THR A 376 1.95 -18.20 -1.24
N ASP A 377 1.42 -18.73 -2.35
CA ASP A 377 1.96 -18.60 -3.70
C ASP A 377 0.91 -17.98 -4.63
N ILE A 378 1.35 -17.47 -5.78
CA ILE A 378 0.46 -17.04 -6.85
C ILE A 378 0.05 -18.25 -7.70
N ASP A 379 -1.23 -18.31 -8.04
CA ASP A 379 -1.74 -19.26 -9.02
C ASP A 379 -1.43 -18.72 -10.44
N GLU A 380 -0.52 -19.40 -11.13
CA GLU A 380 -0.06 -18.97 -12.45
C GLU A 380 -1.16 -19.04 -13.52
N GLU A 381 -2.07 -20.01 -13.43
CA GLU A 381 -3.16 -20.16 -14.40
C GLU A 381 -4.13 -18.99 -14.29
N VAL A 382 -4.48 -18.61 -13.05
CA VAL A 382 -5.31 -17.45 -12.78
C VAL A 382 -4.61 -16.14 -13.19
N ALA A 383 -3.32 -16.00 -12.89
CA ALA A 383 -2.54 -14.83 -13.29
C ALA A 383 -2.49 -14.66 -14.82
N ARG A 384 -2.29 -15.75 -15.56
CA ARG A 384 -2.27 -15.75 -17.03
C ARG A 384 -3.66 -15.57 -17.65
N ALA A 385 -4.72 -15.92 -16.95
CA ALA A 385 -6.10 -15.72 -17.41
C ALA A 385 -6.55 -14.25 -17.32
N HIS A 386 -5.86 -13.42 -16.54
CA HIS A 386 -6.18 -12.00 -16.35
C HIS A 386 -4.98 -11.09 -16.72
N PRO A 387 -4.51 -11.11 -17.99
CA PRO A 387 -3.39 -10.30 -18.39
C PRO A 387 -3.78 -8.83 -18.43
N TRP A 388 -2.87 -7.95 -17.95
CA TRP A 388 -3.05 -6.51 -18.07
C TRP A 388 -3.00 -6.07 -19.53
N ASP A 389 -3.99 -5.33 -19.98
CA ASP A 389 -3.98 -4.67 -21.27
C ASP A 389 -3.03 -3.46 -21.22
N GLN A 390 -1.88 -3.59 -21.89
CA GLN A 390 -0.85 -2.56 -21.92
C GLN A 390 -1.26 -1.26 -22.62
N THR A 391 -2.40 -1.26 -23.34
CA THR A 391 -2.97 -0.03 -23.93
C THR A 391 -3.75 0.78 -22.92
N LYS A 392 -4.11 0.19 -21.77
CA LYS A 392 -4.74 0.91 -20.65
C LYS A 392 -3.72 1.78 -19.95
N LEU A 393 -4.11 3.01 -19.63
CA LEU A 393 -3.32 3.95 -18.83
C LEU A 393 -3.51 3.66 -17.35
N GLY A 394 -3.11 2.49 -16.84
CA GLY A 394 -3.09 2.18 -15.40
C GLY A 394 -4.17 2.89 -14.57
N TYR A 395 -3.82 3.36 -13.39
CA TYR A 395 -4.70 4.11 -12.47
C TYR A 395 -5.38 5.36 -13.09
N MET A 396 -4.95 5.77 -14.27
CA MET A 396 -5.40 6.99 -14.96
C MET A 396 -6.54 6.73 -15.96
N ASN A 397 -7.16 5.56 -15.98
CA ASN A 397 -8.41 5.35 -16.69
C ASN A 397 -9.57 6.08 -15.96
N PHE A 398 -9.38 7.38 -15.75
CA PHE A 398 -10.50 8.27 -15.50
C PHE A 398 -11.26 8.34 -16.82
N SER A 399 -12.48 7.80 -16.85
CA SER A 399 -13.35 8.04 -18.00
C SER A 399 -13.44 9.56 -18.18
N GLU A 400 -13.36 10.06 -19.41
CA GLU A 400 -13.56 11.49 -19.74
C GLU A 400 -14.86 12.04 -19.15
N LYS A 401 -15.78 11.19 -18.69
CA LYS A 401 -17.02 11.54 -17.99
C LYS A 401 -16.83 12.03 -16.55
N ASN A 402 -15.66 11.83 -15.95
CA ASN A 402 -15.32 12.26 -14.59
C ASN A 402 -14.38 13.46 -14.54
N LEU A 403 -14.14 14.10 -15.69
CA LEU A 403 -13.32 15.31 -15.82
C LEU A 403 -14.16 16.58 -15.84
#